data_88944717630d67f6388ff90aa04ec8f9
#
_entry.id   88944717630d67f6388ff90aa04ec8f9
#
_cell.length_a   1.000
_cell.length_b   1.000
_cell.length_c   1.000
_cell.angle_alpha   90.00
_cell.angle_beta   90.00
_cell.angle_gamma   90.00
#
_symmetry.space_group_name_H-M   'P 1'
#
loop_
_entity.id
_entity.type
_entity.pdbx_description
1 polymer ?
#
loop_
_entity_poly.entity_id
_entity_poly.type
_entity_poly.pdbx_seq_one_letter_code
_entity_poly.pdbx_strand_id
1 'polypeptide(L)'
;MLTDGSGFCDAVFLAHAHRAVELDDMAKLREVAELAAAFVPSRERQLETTAQGRAFIEIARSAWSRAGLDDAVAQCEAIVYPVAVGLVGAVHAIPLRPLLHAFLHGVTSNWISAGSRLIPLG
;
A
#
# COMPACT_ATOMS: atom_id res chain seq x y z
N MET A 1 -13.15 -9.69 3.07
CA MET A 1 -14.28 -9.47 3.97
C MET A 1 -13.86 -8.71 5.20
N LEU A 2 -14.61 -7.70 5.56
CA LEU A 2 -14.22 -6.81 6.65
C LEU A 2 -14.74 -7.25 8.01
N THR A 3 -15.37 -8.40 8.07
CA THR A 3 -16.01 -8.88 9.28
C THR A 3 -15.09 -9.61 10.23
N ASP A 4 -13.91 -9.99 9.78
CA ASP A 4 -13.01 -10.84 10.54
C ASP A 4 -11.85 -10.12 11.21
N GLY A 5 -11.85 -8.83 11.25
CA GLY A 5 -10.77 -8.07 11.86
C GLY A 5 -9.54 -7.87 10.98
N SER A 6 -9.31 -8.70 9.94
CA SER A 6 -8.18 -8.49 9.04
C SER A 6 -8.34 -7.17 8.29
N GLY A 7 -9.54 -6.86 7.85
CA GLY A 7 -9.82 -5.58 7.19
C GLY A 7 -9.54 -4.40 8.09
N PHE A 8 -9.85 -4.52 9.38
CA PHE A 8 -9.57 -3.48 10.34
C PHE A 8 -8.06 -3.28 10.52
N CYS A 9 -7.31 -4.37 10.66
CA CYS A 9 -5.85 -4.30 10.80
C CYS A 9 -5.22 -3.70 9.56
N ASP A 10 -5.70 -4.09 8.38
CA ASP A 10 -5.18 -3.56 7.12
C ASP A 10 -5.41 -2.06 7.03
N ALA A 11 -6.60 -1.60 7.44
CA ALA A 11 -6.92 -0.18 7.43
C ALA A 11 -6.03 0.60 8.40
N VAL A 12 -5.72 0.02 9.55
CA VAL A 12 -4.83 0.64 10.54
C VAL A 12 -3.43 0.79 9.97
N PHE A 13 -2.89 -0.26 9.34
CA PHE A 13 -1.55 -0.19 8.76
C PHE A 13 -1.50 0.79 7.59
N LEU A 14 -2.54 0.83 6.76
CA LEU A 14 -2.64 1.80 5.68
C LEU A 14 -2.59 3.23 6.25
N ALA A 15 -3.38 3.50 7.28
CA ALA A 15 -3.46 4.83 7.88
C ALA A 15 -2.12 5.26 8.47
N HIS A 16 -1.45 4.36 9.18
CA HIS A 16 -0.16 4.69 9.77
C HIS A 16 0.92 4.91 8.72
N ALA A 17 0.93 4.12 7.64
CA ALA A 17 1.87 4.31 6.54
C ALA A 17 1.62 5.65 5.85
N HIS A 18 0.37 5.98 5.59
CA HIS A 18 -0.01 7.25 4.98
C HIS A 18 0.49 8.42 5.84
N ARG A 19 0.24 8.37 7.13
CA ARG A 19 0.64 9.43 8.04
C ARG A 19 2.15 9.58 8.12
N ALA A 20 2.88 8.46 8.15
CA ALA A 20 4.33 8.49 8.21
C ALA A 20 4.91 9.21 6.99
N VAL A 21 4.36 8.94 5.81
CA VAL A 21 4.80 9.58 4.58
C VAL A 21 4.42 11.07 4.59
N GLU A 22 3.22 11.41 5.03
CA GLU A 22 2.79 12.81 5.13
C GLU A 22 3.72 13.62 6.03
N LEU A 23 4.18 13.02 7.12
CA LEU A 23 5.05 13.68 8.09
C LEU A 23 6.53 13.55 7.73
N ASP A 24 6.82 12.91 6.61
CA ASP A 24 8.19 12.64 6.18
C ASP A 24 8.99 11.88 7.25
N ASP A 25 8.31 11.00 7.98
CA ASP A 25 8.92 10.20 9.03
C ASP A 25 9.25 8.82 8.48
N MET A 26 10.38 8.72 7.83
CA MET A 26 10.78 7.48 7.15
C MET A 26 11.10 6.35 8.12
N ALA A 27 11.59 6.68 9.32
CA ALA A 27 11.84 5.66 10.34
C ALA A 27 10.51 5.03 10.78
N LYS A 28 9.47 5.84 10.92
CA LYS A 28 8.14 5.35 11.27
C LYS A 28 7.56 4.50 10.14
N LEU A 29 7.76 4.92 8.91
CA LEU A 29 7.30 4.15 7.76
C LEU A 29 7.92 2.76 7.74
N ARG A 30 9.22 2.67 8.00
CA ARG A 30 9.92 1.39 8.07
C ARG A 30 9.34 0.50 9.18
N GLU A 31 9.09 1.09 10.34
CA GLU A 31 8.53 0.37 11.47
C GLU A 31 7.13 -0.17 11.15
N VAL A 32 6.30 0.67 10.54
CA VAL A 32 4.94 0.28 10.14
C VAL A 32 5.00 -0.87 9.12
N ALA A 33 5.87 -0.78 8.13
CA ALA A 33 6.00 -1.81 7.11
C ALA A 33 6.43 -3.15 7.73
N GLU A 34 7.37 -3.12 8.66
CA GLU A 34 7.84 -4.32 9.35
C GLU A 34 6.75 -4.95 10.19
N LEU A 35 6.02 -4.13 10.95
CA LEU A 35 4.91 -4.62 11.77
C LEU A 35 3.81 -5.22 10.92
N ALA A 36 3.45 -4.55 9.83
CA ALA A 36 2.39 -5.03 8.96
C ALA A 36 2.73 -6.40 8.36
N ALA A 37 3.98 -6.57 7.93
CA ALA A 37 4.43 -7.84 7.38
C ALA A 37 4.40 -8.95 8.45
N ALA A 38 4.79 -8.61 9.69
CA ALA A 38 4.80 -9.57 10.80
C ALA A 38 3.40 -9.99 11.23
N PHE A 39 2.40 -9.15 10.99
CA PHE A 39 1.03 -9.43 11.39
C PHE A 39 0.31 -10.40 10.45
N VAL A 40 0.87 -10.69 9.29
CA VAL A 40 0.22 -11.59 8.33
C VAL A 40 0.26 -13.01 8.89
N PRO A 41 -0.90 -13.70 8.97
CA PRO A 41 -0.99 -14.94 9.73
C PRO A 41 -0.35 -16.18 9.10
N SER A 42 -0.08 -16.17 7.81
CA SER A 42 0.52 -17.31 7.15
C SER A 42 1.51 -16.90 6.08
N ARG A 43 2.39 -17.83 5.73
CA ARG A 43 3.38 -17.57 4.70
C ARG A 43 2.73 -17.35 3.32
N GLU A 44 1.70 -18.13 3.02
CA GLU A 44 0.97 -17.98 1.75
C GLU A 44 0.34 -16.59 1.64
N ARG A 45 -0.28 -16.14 2.73
CA ARG A 45 -0.88 -14.81 2.75
C ARG A 45 0.18 -13.72 2.68
N GLN A 46 1.33 -13.95 3.30
CA GLN A 46 2.43 -12.99 3.24
C GLN A 46 2.95 -12.84 1.81
N LEU A 47 3.12 -13.95 1.12
CA LEU A 47 3.56 -13.92 -0.28
C LEU A 47 2.53 -13.22 -1.16
N GLU A 48 1.25 -13.50 -0.94
CA GLU A 48 0.17 -12.90 -1.72
C GLU A 48 0.10 -11.39 -1.53
N THR A 49 0.06 -10.92 -0.28
CA THR A 49 -0.08 -9.49 0.00
C THR A 49 1.18 -8.71 -0.40
N THR A 50 2.35 -9.33 -0.28
CA THR A 50 3.60 -8.71 -0.72
C THR A 50 3.64 -8.58 -2.24
N ALA A 51 3.17 -9.60 -2.95
CA ALA A 51 3.07 -9.54 -4.41
C ALA A 51 2.08 -8.47 -4.86
N GLN A 52 0.95 -8.35 -4.18
CA GLN A 52 -0.04 -7.31 -4.46
C GLN A 52 0.53 -5.92 -4.19
N GLY A 53 1.26 -5.77 -3.10
CA GLY A 53 1.90 -4.49 -2.77
C GLY A 53 2.91 -4.08 -3.82
N ARG A 54 3.74 -5.02 -4.24
CA ARG A 54 4.73 -4.78 -5.29
C ARG A 54 4.06 -4.39 -6.61
N ALA A 55 3.00 -5.11 -6.99
CA ALA A 55 2.28 -4.82 -8.22
C ALA A 55 1.66 -3.42 -8.18
N PHE A 56 1.09 -3.05 -7.05
CA PHE A 56 0.49 -1.73 -6.90
C PHE A 56 1.54 -0.62 -7.05
N ILE A 57 2.70 -0.79 -6.42
CA ILE A 57 3.78 0.18 -6.52
C ILE A 57 4.32 0.27 -7.95
N GLU A 58 4.45 -0.85 -8.64
CA GLU A 58 4.91 -0.85 -10.02
C GLU A 58 3.96 -0.10 -10.94
N ILE A 59 2.65 -0.31 -10.77
CA ILE A 59 1.64 0.41 -11.53
C ILE A 59 1.69 1.90 -11.21
N ALA A 60 1.81 2.25 -9.94
CA ALA A 60 1.90 3.65 -9.52
C ALA A 60 3.16 4.32 -10.11
N ARG A 61 4.27 3.60 -10.10
CA ARG A 61 5.53 4.10 -10.64
C ARG A 61 5.42 4.36 -12.16
N SER A 62 4.75 3.47 -12.87
CA SER A 62 4.58 3.58 -14.32
C SER A 62 3.56 4.63 -14.72
N ALA A 63 2.40 4.61 -14.05
CA ALA A 63 1.27 5.45 -14.46
C ALA A 63 1.23 6.81 -13.79
N TRP A 64 1.70 6.88 -12.55
CA TRP A 64 1.59 8.08 -11.72
C TRP A 64 2.91 8.39 -11.01
N SER A 65 3.98 8.43 -11.77
CA SER A 65 5.30 8.69 -11.20
C SER A 65 5.33 10.02 -10.44
N ARG A 66 5.86 10.00 -9.23
CA ARG A 66 5.95 11.19 -8.37
C ARG A 66 7.29 11.19 -7.66
N ALA A 67 7.81 12.39 -7.42
CA ALA A 67 9.00 12.54 -6.60
C ALA A 67 8.72 12.01 -5.20
N GLY A 68 9.65 11.31 -4.62
CA GLY A 68 9.52 10.76 -3.28
C GLY A 68 8.99 9.34 -3.22
N LEU A 69 8.39 8.84 -4.31
CA LEU A 69 7.88 7.47 -4.29
C LEU A 69 9.00 6.46 -4.12
N ASP A 70 10.05 6.58 -4.90
CA ASP A 70 11.17 5.65 -4.82
C ASP A 70 11.90 5.75 -3.48
N ASP A 71 12.03 6.95 -2.95
CA ASP A 71 12.65 7.17 -1.65
C ASP A 71 11.85 6.48 -0.54
N ALA A 72 10.53 6.62 -0.57
CA ALA A 72 9.67 5.97 0.42
C ALA A 72 9.72 4.45 0.29
N VAL A 73 9.66 3.94 -0.93
CA VAL A 73 9.72 2.50 -1.18
C VAL A 73 11.05 1.93 -0.70
N ALA A 74 12.14 2.66 -0.89
CA ALA A 74 13.48 2.20 -0.50
C ALA A 74 13.63 2.03 1.01
N GLN A 75 12.77 2.67 1.82
CA GLN A 75 12.82 2.53 3.27
C GLN A 75 12.29 1.19 3.75
N CYS A 76 11.56 0.48 2.91
CA CYS A 76 10.84 -0.73 3.31
C CYS A 76 11.45 -1.96 2.64
N GLU A 77 11.69 -3.00 3.44
CA GLU A 77 12.20 -4.27 2.92
C GLU A 77 11.10 -5.06 2.22
N ALA A 78 9.96 -5.17 2.87
CA ALA A 78 8.80 -5.84 2.30
C ALA A 78 7.60 -4.91 2.47
N ILE A 79 6.80 -4.77 1.43
CA ILE A 79 5.65 -3.87 1.47
C ILE A 79 4.39 -4.66 1.17
N VAL A 80 3.62 -4.93 2.22
CA VAL A 80 2.33 -5.58 2.07
C VAL A 80 1.33 -4.60 1.45
N TYR A 81 0.26 -5.12 0.88
CA TYR A 81 -0.68 -4.34 0.09
C TYR A 81 -1.23 -3.09 0.81
N PRO A 82 -1.75 -3.18 2.05
CA PRO A 82 -2.27 -1.98 2.71
C PRO A 82 -1.22 -0.89 2.92
N VAL A 83 0.02 -1.27 3.22
CA VAL A 83 1.11 -0.31 3.37
C VAL A 83 1.43 0.35 2.03
N ALA A 84 1.44 -0.43 0.95
CA ALA A 84 1.66 0.09 -0.40
C ALA A 84 0.60 1.14 -0.76
N VAL A 85 -0.66 0.86 -0.47
CA VAL A 85 -1.77 1.78 -0.74
C VAL A 85 -1.60 3.08 0.05
N GLY A 86 -1.29 2.97 1.33
CA GLY A 86 -1.08 4.14 2.18
C GLY A 86 0.09 5.00 1.72
N LEU A 87 1.19 4.34 1.41
CA LEU A 87 2.41 5.01 0.95
C LEU A 87 2.17 5.74 -0.37
N VAL A 88 1.64 5.05 -1.36
CA VAL A 88 1.38 5.63 -2.68
C VAL A 88 0.36 6.77 -2.57
N GLY A 89 -0.71 6.57 -1.80
CA GLY A 89 -1.71 7.59 -1.60
C GLY A 89 -1.13 8.88 -1.01
N ALA A 90 -0.27 8.74 -0.01
CA ALA A 90 0.35 9.90 0.63
C ALA A 90 1.32 10.62 -0.31
N VAL A 91 2.12 9.86 -1.07
CA VAL A 91 3.05 10.44 -2.04
C VAL A 91 2.27 11.27 -3.08
N HIS A 92 1.09 10.82 -3.46
CA HIS A 92 0.25 11.53 -4.43
C HIS A 92 -0.68 12.55 -3.77
N ALA A 93 -0.49 12.82 -2.49
CA ALA A 93 -1.27 13.80 -1.74
C ALA A 93 -2.77 13.50 -1.71
N ILE A 94 -3.13 12.22 -1.75
CA ILE A 94 -4.51 11.80 -1.60
C ILE A 94 -4.85 11.81 -0.11
N PRO A 95 -5.90 12.52 0.31
CA PRO A 95 -6.28 12.55 1.73
C PRO A 95 -6.60 11.16 2.25
N LEU A 96 -6.29 10.92 3.51
CA LEU A 96 -6.45 9.60 4.10
C LEU A 96 -7.88 9.09 4.07
N ARG A 97 -8.86 9.94 4.39
CA ARG A 97 -10.25 9.50 4.50
C ARG A 97 -10.80 8.91 3.18
N PRO A 98 -10.72 9.62 2.05
CA PRO A 98 -11.19 9.02 0.80
C PRO A 98 -10.36 7.81 0.37
N LEU A 99 -9.06 7.80 0.70
CA LEU A 99 -8.22 6.65 0.39
C LEU A 99 -8.65 5.41 1.17
N LEU A 100 -8.92 5.56 2.47
CA LEU A 100 -9.44 4.48 3.30
C LEU A 100 -10.78 3.98 2.78
N HIS A 101 -11.65 4.89 2.40
CA HIS A 101 -12.95 4.55 1.87
C HIS A 101 -12.81 3.68 0.61
N ALA A 102 -11.95 4.10 -0.31
CA ALA A 102 -11.68 3.35 -1.53
C ALA A 102 -11.10 1.98 -1.22
N PHE A 103 -10.17 1.91 -0.29
CA PHE A 103 -9.53 0.65 0.09
C PHE A 103 -10.56 -0.32 0.68
N LEU A 104 -11.37 0.16 1.61
CA LEU A 104 -12.36 -0.68 2.29
C LEU A 104 -13.45 -1.17 1.34
N HIS A 105 -13.70 -0.46 0.26
CA HIS A 105 -14.68 -0.86 -0.74
C HIS A 105 -14.07 -1.61 -1.93
N GLY A 106 -12.79 -1.91 -1.87
CA GLY A 106 -12.12 -2.67 -2.93
C GLY A 106 -11.84 -1.91 -4.21
N VAL A 107 -12.01 -0.59 -4.21
CA VAL A 107 -11.80 0.23 -5.41
C VAL A 107 -10.36 0.19 -5.88
N THR A 108 -9.41 0.13 -4.95
CA THR A 108 -7.98 0.09 -5.28
C THR A 108 -7.62 -1.16 -6.08
N SER A 109 -8.28 -2.29 -5.79
CA SER A 109 -8.07 -3.53 -6.56
C SER A 109 -8.51 -3.36 -8.00
N ASN A 110 -9.62 -2.65 -8.21
CA ASN A 110 -10.09 -2.35 -9.55
C ASN A 110 -9.12 -1.45 -10.30
N TRP A 111 -8.48 -0.53 -9.61
CA TRP A 111 -7.46 0.34 -10.22
C TRP A 111 -6.26 -0.47 -10.70
N ILE A 112 -5.83 -1.46 -9.92
CA ILE A 112 -4.74 -2.34 -10.33
C ILE A 112 -5.12 -3.08 -11.60
N SER A 113 -6.32 -3.64 -11.64
CA SER A 113 -6.81 -4.36 -12.82
C SER A 113 -6.89 -3.46 -14.04
N ALA A 114 -7.42 -2.24 -13.88
CA ALA A 114 -7.51 -1.28 -14.96
C ALA A 114 -6.12 -0.86 -15.45
N GLY A 115 -5.20 -0.62 -14.53
CA GLY A 115 -3.83 -0.27 -14.86
C GLY A 115 -3.13 -1.36 -15.64
N SER A 116 -3.34 -2.61 -15.23
CA SER A 116 -2.77 -3.76 -15.93
C SER A 116 -3.27 -3.92 -17.36
N ARG A 117 -4.49 -3.50 -17.61
CA ARG A 117 -5.07 -3.53 -18.97
C ARG A 117 -4.54 -2.40 -19.85
N LEU A 118 -4.29 -1.24 -19.24
CA LEU A 118 -3.84 -0.06 -19.97
C LEU A 118 -2.34 -0.09 -20.24
N ILE A 119 -1.59 -0.77 -19.38
CA ILE A 119 -0.14 -0.88 -19.51
C ILE A 119 0.17 -2.29 -19.99
N PRO A 120 0.66 -2.46 -21.23
CA PRO A 120 1.03 -3.81 -21.71
C PRO A 120 2.20 -4.33 -20.88
N LEU A 121 1.94 -5.32 -20.07
CA LEU A 121 2.93 -5.95 -19.22
C LEU A 121 3.49 -7.22 -19.88
N GLY A 122 3.46 -7.27 -21.14
CA GLY A 122 3.90 -8.41 -21.90
C GLY A 122 5.38 -8.59 -21.93
#